data_5e366767d99b10b5e6d59789f96ebe7d
#
_entry.id   5e366767d99b10b5e6d59789f96ebe7d
#
_cell.length_a   1.000
_cell.length_b   1.000
_cell.length_c   1.000
_cell.angle_alpha   90.00
_cell.angle_beta   90.00
_cell.angle_gamma   90.00
#
_symmetry.space_group_name_H-M   'P 1'
#
loop_
_entity.id
_entity.type
_entity.pdbx_description
1 polymer ?
#
loop_
_entity_poly.entity_id
_entity_poly.type
_entity_poly.pdbx_seq_one_letter_code
_entity_poly.pdbx_strand_id
1 'polypeptide(L)'
;MRIGIEAQRIFRQKKHGMDIVILEILRQLQQMQTPHEYFVYAQPYKDTETLHSSENLKVKLIGPATYPIWEQYILPNASRKDKVDLLHCTSNTAPINVNKPLIVSLHDIIYLEKQTSNTGSLYQKLGAAYRKWNVPKIVRKATMIVTVSNYERERIIEKLNLPEDRVRTIYNACSEHFQSEISDEELLIFRQKMNLPERYVLFLGNTDPKKNLPNVIKTLGLLYQRKQLDFTLVITDFKHEDLLPLLRKQNNEHLLKHIMLVGYIVNQELPKLFKLAQLFLYPSLRESFGIPILEAMQCGTPVITSNTSAMPEIAGSGAILVDPTDIEQIADKIVLLLNDTHLRNKVISYGIERVKLFSWKQTTEQVLGIYNEVLNG
;
A
#
# COMPACT_ATOMS: atom_id res chain seq x y z
N MET A 1 17.88 -18.73 -16.82
CA MET A 1 17.07 -19.41 -15.78
C MET A 1 15.61 -19.04 -15.94
N ARG A 2 14.69 -19.95 -15.57
CA ARG A 2 13.23 -19.74 -15.63
C ARG A 2 12.69 -19.42 -14.27
N ILE A 3 12.08 -18.23 -14.11
CA ILE A 3 11.55 -17.74 -12.84
C ILE A 3 10.03 -17.72 -12.91
N GLY A 4 9.37 -18.47 -12.02
CA GLY A 4 7.92 -18.44 -11.84
C GLY A 4 7.54 -17.34 -10.86
N ILE A 5 6.58 -16.49 -11.21
CA ILE A 5 6.11 -15.39 -10.34
C ILE A 5 4.60 -15.56 -10.15
N GLU A 6 4.18 -15.70 -8.90
CA GLU A 6 2.77 -15.66 -8.51
C GLU A 6 2.28 -14.22 -8.58
N ALA A 7 1.26 -13.98 -9.38
CA ALA A 7 0.61 -12.68 -9.53
C ALA A 7 -0.91 -12.87 -9.71
N GLN A 8 -1.50 -13.72 -8.86
CA GLN A 8 -2.86 -14.25 -9.03
C GLN A 8 -3.92 -13.19 -9.32
N ARG A 9 -3.81 -11.99 -8.72
CA ARG A 9 -4.89 -11.01 -8.65
C ARG A 9 -4.69 -9.78 -9.53
N ILE A 10 -3.60 -9.70 -10.32
CA ILE A 10 -3.26 -8.48 -11.09
C ILE A 10 -4.32 -8.10 -12.13
N PHE A 11 -5.13 -9.04 -12.59
CA PHE A 11 -6.21 -8.82 -13.58
C PHE A 11 -7.58 -8.49 -12.94
N ARG A 12 -7.62 -8.22 -11.62
CA ARG A 12 -8.83 -7.69 -10.97
C ARG A 12 -9.06 -6.23 -11.40
N GLN A 13 -10.33 -5.84 -11.57
CA GLN A 13 -10.69 -4.45 -11.87
C GLN A 13 -10.28 -3.50 -10.73
N LYS A 14 -10.53 -3.88 -9.46
CA LYS A 14 -10.04 -3.15 -8.28
C LYS A 14 -8.79 -3.84 -7.76
N LYS A 15 -7.66 -3.15 -7.89
CA LYS A 15 -6.36 -3.61 -7.40
C LYS A 15 -6.10 -3.05 -6.01
N HIS A 16 -5.50 -3.84 -5.16
CA HIS A 16 -5.04 -3.44 -3.83
C HIS A 16 -3.52 -3.23 -3.83
N GLY A 17 -2.95 -2.68 -2.75
CA GLY A 17 -1.54 -2.31 -2.67
C GLY A 17 -0.58 -3.43 -3.11
N MET A 18 -0.77 -4.68 -2.65
CA MET A 18 0.07 -5.81 -3.05
C MET A 18 -0.03 -6.13 -4.56
N ASP A 19 -1.22 -5.96 -5.16
CA ASP A 19 -1.44 -6.21 -6.59
C ASP A 19 -0.72 -5.15 -7.44
N ILE A 20 -0.68 -3.89 -6.94
CA ILE A 20 0.05 -2.80 -7.58
C ILE A 20 1.57 -3.02 -7.47
N VAL A 21 2.07 -3.41 -6.29
CA VAL A 21 3.50 -3.68 -6.07
C VAL A 21 4.04 -4.69 -7.08
N ILE A 22 3.39 -5.85 -7.19
CA ILE A 22 3.85 -6.87 -8.15
C ILE A 22 3.68 -6.41 -9.60
N LEU A 23 2.62 -5.69 -9.93
CA LEU A 23 2.39 -5.18 -11.28
C LEU A 23 3.50 -4.21 -11.70
N GLU A 24 3.92 -3.30 -10.84
CA GLU A 24 5.02 -2.37 -11.13
C GLU A 24 6.37 -3.10 -11.29
N ILE A 25 6.65 -4.09 -10.44
CA ILE A 25 7.83 -4.95 -10.60
C ILE A 25 7.80 -5.67 -11.95
N LEU A 26 6.66 -6.25 -12.35
CA LEU A 26 6.53 -6.95 -13.62
C LEU A 26 6.72 -6.02 -14.82
N ARG A 27 6.21 -4.79 -14.76
CA ARG A 27 6.40 -3.77 -15.79
C ARG A 27 7.88 -3.39 -15.94
N GLN A 28 8.60 -3.22 -14.83
CA GLN A 28 10.02 -2.97 -14.86
C GLN A 28 10.80 -4.18 -15.43
N LEU A 29 10.45 -5.42 -15.04
CA LEU A 29 11.08 -6.62 -15.58
C LEU A 29 10.90 -6.76 -17.11
N GLN A 30 9.79 -6.30 -17.67
CA GLN A 30 9.57 -6.30 -19.12
C GLN A 30 10.53 -5.36 -19.86
N GLN A 31 10.94 -4.26 -19.22
CA GLN A 31 11.82 -3.25 -19.79
C GLN A 31 13.31 -3.55 -19.56
N MET A 32 13.63 -4.39 -18.58
CA MET A 32 15.00 -4.71 -18.22
C MET A 32 15.56 -5.83 -19.11
N GLN A 33 16.81 -5.66 -19.55
CA GLN A 33 17.56 -6.76 -20.16
C GLN A 33 18.10 -7.67 -19.07
N THR A 34 17.59 -8.90 -19.00
CA THR A 34 17.99 -9.90 -18.01
C THR A 34 18.21 -11.25 -18.69
N PRO A 35 19.10 -12.11 -18.14
CA PRO A 35 19.31 -13.45 -18.67
C PRO A 35 18.19 -14.45 -18.29
N HIS A 36 17.10 -13.96 -17.69
CA HIS A 36 16.03 -14.78 -17.15
C HIS A 36 14.79 -14.74 -18.04
N GLU A 37 14.05 -15.85 -18.03
CA GLU A 37 12.71 -15.97 -18.61
C GLU A 37 11.68 -16.03 -17.48
N TYR A 38 10.69 -15.11 -17.50
CA TYR A 38 9.69 -14.97 -16.43
C TYR A 38 8.38 -15.61 -16.84
N PHE A 39 7.81 -16.44 -15.95
CA PHE A 39 6.49 -17.05 -16.08
C PHE A 39 5.57 -16.46 -15.02
N VAL A 40 4.69 -15.56 -15.42
CA VAL A 40 3.75 -14.87 -14.53
C VAL A 40 2.44 -15.64 -14.46
N TYR A 41 2.16 -16.22 -13.31
CA TYR A 41 0.95 -17.00 -13.08
C TYR A 41 -0.15 -16.14 -12.48
N ALA A 42 -1.26 -15.99 -13.20
CA ALA A 42 -2.41 -15.21 -12.77
C ALA A 42 -3.72 -15.96 -13.00
N GLN A 43 -4.78 -15.56 -12.30
CA GLN A 43 -6.13 -16.01 -12.61
C GLN A 43 -6.76 -15.14 -13.71
N PRO A 44 -7.65 -15.72 -14.55
CA PRO A 44 -8.42 -14.94 -15.51
C PRO A 44 -9.46 -14.09 -14.75
N TYR A 45 -9.30 -12.78 -14.84
CA TYR A 45 -10.27 -11.78 -14.42
C TYR A 45 -10.67 -10.89 -15.60
N LYS A 46 -11.53 -9.88 -15.35
CA LYS A 46 -12.09 -9.05 -16.44
C LYS A 46 -11.12 -8.02 -17.02
N ASP A 47 -10.10 -7.62 -16.30
CA ASP A 47 -9.10 -6.66 -16.77
C ASP A 47 -7.99 -7.41 -17.50
N THR A 48 -8.07 -7.47 -18.82
CA THR A 48 -7.09 -8.16 -19.66
C THR A 48 -5.94 -7.27 -20.12
N GLU A 49 -6.08 -5.95 -20.00
CA GLU A 49 -5.15 -4.94 -20.53
C GLU A 49 -4.03 -4.55 -19.56
N THR A 50 -4.11 -5.03 -18.32
CA THR A 50 -3.19 -4.62 -17.25
C THR A 50 -1.75 -5.01 -17.51
N LEU A 51 -1.50 -6.20 -18.09
CA LEU A 51 -0.17 -6.74 -18.39
C LEU A 51 -0.24 -7.72 -19.57
N HIS A 52 0.59 -7.50 -20.56
CA HIS A 52 0.74 -8.40 -21.71
C HIS A 52 2.06 -9.18 -21.63
N SER A 53 2.15 -10.28 -22.36
CA SER A 53 3.41 -11.01 -22.52
C SER A 53 4.40 -10.20 -23.35
N SER A 54 5.69 -10.36 -23.04
CA SER A 54 6.82 -9.82 -23.80
C SER A 54 7.81 -10.94 -24.15
N GLU A 55 8.93 -10.60 -24.78
CA GLU A 55 9.96 -11.57 -25.16
C GLU A 55 10.47 -12.36 -23.95
N ASN A 56 10.79 -11.66 -22.86
CA ASN A 56 11.35 -12.22 -21.62
C ASN A 56 10.30 -12.60 -20.56
N LEU A 57 9.01 -12.17 -20.70
CA LEU A 57 7.96 -12.37 -19.71
C LEU A 57 6.69 -12.97 -20.35
N LYS A 58 6.32 -14.16 -19.89
CA LYS A 58 5.16 -14.93 -20.38
C LYS A 58 4.04 -14.90 -19.34
N VAL A 59 2.92 -14.27 -19.66
CA VAL A 59 1.72 -14.28 -18.84
C VAL A 59 0.95 -15.59 -19.05
N LYS A 60 0.72 -16.33 -17.98
CA LYS A 60 0.02 -17.61 -17.94
C LYS A 60 -1.27 -17.47 -17.13
N LEU A 61 -2.40 -17.42 -17.81
CA LEU A 61 -3.71 -17.45 -17.15
C LEU A 61 -4.06 -18.90 -16.78
N ILE A 62 -4.12 -19.20 -15.49
CA ILE A 62 -4.38 -20.53 -14.95
C ILE A 62 -5.54 -20.49 -13.93
N GLY A 63 -6.44 -21.44 -14.02
CA GLY A 63 -7.68 -21.47 -13.23
C GLY A 63 -8.90 -21.29 -14.11
N PRO A 64 -10.08 -20.91 -13.59
CA PRO A 64 -10.33 -20.32 -12.25
C PRO A 64 -10.41 -21.32 -11.10
N ALA A 65 -10.05 -20.89 -9.89
CA ALA A 65 -10.24 -21.66 -8.67
C ALA A 65 -10.28 -20.77 -7.42
N THR A 66 -10.72 -21.32 -6.29
CA THR A 66 -10.58 -20.63 -5.01
C THR A 66 -9.11 -20.43 -4.65
N TYR A 67 -8.80 -19.37 -3.89
CA TYR A 67 -7.41 -19.00 -3.59
C TYR A 67 -6.56 -20.17 -3.04
N PRO A 68 -7.00 -20.94 -2.00
CA PRO A 68 -6.21 -22.06 -1.49
C PRO A 68 -5.98 -23.18 -2.50
N ILE A 69 -6.99 -23.53 -3.30
CA ILE A 69 -6.87 -24.59 -4.35
C ILE A 69 -5.91 -24.12 -5.43
N TRP A 70 -6.06 -22.90 -5.88
CA TRP A 70 -5.20 -22.32 -6.91
C TRP A 70 -3.75 -22.32 -6.46
N GLU A 71 -3.48 -21.82 -5.25
CA GLU A 71 -2.13 -21.71 -4.71
C GLU A 71 -1.52 -23.06 -4.39
N GLN A 72 -2.26 -23.98 -3.75
CA GLN A 72 -1.69 -25.23 -3.27
C GLN A 72 -1.55 -26.31 -4.35
N TYR A 73 -2.35 -26.27 -5.42
CA TYR A 73 -2.40 -27.32 -6.44
C TYR A 73 -2.15 -26.81 -7.86
N ILE A 74 -2.84 -25.76 -8.31
CA ILE A 74 -2.76 -25.30 -9.70
C ILE A 74 -1.41 -24.63 -9.97
N LEU A 75 -0.98 -23.70 -9.12
CA LEU A 75 0.30 -23.01 -9.25
C LEU A 75 1.52 -23.95 -9.25
N PRO A 76 1.67 -24.88 -8.29
CA PRO A 76 2.79 -25.84 -8.31
C PRO A 76 2.81 -26.71 -9.57
N ASN A 77 1.64 -27.16 -10.05
CA ASN A 77 1.56 -27.97 -11.25
C ASN A 77 1.94 -27.18 -12.51
N ALA A 78 1.47 -25.93 -12.65
CA ALA A 78 1.85 -25.04 -13.74
C ALA A 78 3.36 -24.75 -13.72
N SER A 79 3.91 -24.40 -12.57
CA SER A 79 5.34 -24.11 -12.39
C SER A 79 6.24 -25.31 -12.69
N ARG A 80 5.76 -26.54 -12.40
CA ARG A 80 6.46 -27.79 -12.75
C ARG A 80 6.42 -28.05 -14.26
N LYS A 81 5.25 -27.86 -14.90
CA LYS A 81 5.07 -28.01 -16.35
C LYS A 81 5.96 -27.05 -17.14
N ASP A 82 6.07 -25.81 -16.69
CA ASP A 82 6.91 -24.79 -17.33
C ASP A 82 8.41 -24.94 -16.95
N LYS A 83 8.75 -25.91 -16.10
CA LYS A 83 10.13 -26.21 -15.65
C LYS A 83 10.83 -24.98 -15.08
N VAL A 84 10.14 -24.20 -14.22
CA VAL A 84 10.76 -23.05 -13.59
C VAL A 84 11.80 -23.49 -12.57
N ASP A 85 12.91 -22.78 -12.49
CA ASP A 85 14.04 -23.06 -11.59
C ASP A 85 13.79 -22.50 -10.20
N LEU A 86 13.01 -21.41 -10.08
CA LEU A 86 12.68 -20.70 -8.86
C LEU A 86 11.21 -20.28 -8.89
N LEU A 87 10.53 -20.29 -7.75
CA LEU A 87 9.17 -19.74 -7.59
C LEU A 87 9.18 -18.57 -6.60
N HIS A 88 8.68 -17.42 -7.02
CA HIS A 88 8.44 -16.26 -6.17
C HIS A 88 6.93 -16.07 -5.95
N CYS A 89 6.48 -16.21 -4.71
CA CYS A 89 5.10 -15.96 -4.29
C CYS A 89 4.99 -14.59 -3.65
N THR A 90 4.10 -13.74 -4.17
CA THR A 90 4.09 -12.30 -3.90
C THR A 90 2.93 -11.82 -3.00
N SER A 91 2.09 -12.75 -2.51
CA SER A 91 0.84 -12.42 -1.83
C SER A 91 0.74 -12.92 -0.38
N ASN A 92 1.84 -12.83 0.39
CA ASN A 92 1.98 -13.27 1.79
C ASN A 92 1.91 -14.77 2.03
N THR A 93 1.47 -15.58 1.07
CA THR A 93 1.34 -17.04 1.19
C THR A 93 1.99 -17.73 0.02
N ALA A 94 2.23 -19.04 0.13
CA ALA A 94 2.83 -19.85 -0.92
C ALA A 94 2.38 -21.31 -0.84
N PRO A 95 2.58 -22.11 -1.91
CA PRO A 95 2.36 -23.54 -1.85
C PRO A 95 3.29 -24.20 -0.84
N ILE A 96 2.75 -25.12 -0.03
CA ILE A 96 3.55 -25.84 0.98
C ILE A 96 4.43 -26.91 0.32
N ASN A 97 3.95 -27.52 -0.76
CA ASN A 97 4.64 -28.60 -1.46
C ASN A 97 5.29 -28.09 -2.77
N VAL A 98 6.46 -27.47 -2.64
CA VAL A 98 7.29 -26.99 -3.73
C VAL A 98 8.69 -27.59 -3.59
N ASN A 99 9.18 -28.25 -4.66
CA ASN A 99 10.50 -28.90 -4.69
C ASN A 99 11.50 -28.06 -5.50
N LYS A 100 11.52 -26.76 -5.25
CA LYS A 100 12.44 -25.78 -5.86
C LYS A 100 12.66 -24.62 -4.92
N PRO A 101 13.70 -23.81 -5.12
CA PRO A 101 13.89 -22.58 -4.37
C PRO A 101 12.63 -21.75 -4.36
N LEU A 102 12.25 -21.27 -3.17
CA LEU A 102 11.02 -20.51 -2.94
C LEU A 102 11.37 -19.14 -2.33
N ILE A 103 10.95 -18.08 -2.98
CA ILE A 103 10.96 -16.74 -2.43
C ILE A 103 9.53 -16.35 -2.06
N VAL A 104 9.34 -15.74 -0.90
CA VAL A 104 8.03 -15.28 -0.43
C VAL A 104 8.10 -13.79 -0.12
N SER A 105 7.29 -12.98 -0.81
CA SER A 105 7.03 -11.61 -0.37
C SER A 105 6.01 -11.64 0.76
N LEU A 106 6.48 -11.38 1.97
CA LEU A 106 5.68 -11.28 3.18
C LEU A 106 5.54 -9.79 3.53
N HIS A 107 4.50 -9.15 3.01
CA HIS A 107 4.30 -7.70 3.14
C HIS A 107 4.00 -7.27 4.58
N ASP A 108 3.35 -8.13 5.35
CA ASP A 108 3.03 -7.90 6.76
C ASP A 108 2.69 -9.21 7.48
N ILE A 109 2.68 -9.12 8.80
CA ILE A 109 2.22 -10.19 9.70
C ILE A 109 1.12 -9.74 10.65
N ILE A 110 0.39 -8.67 10.30
CA ILE A 110 -0.69 -8.09 11.13
C ILE A 110 -1.70 -9.15 11.58
N TYR A 111 -2.02 -10.11 10.71
CA TYR A 111 -2.94 -11.22 11.00
C TYR A 111 -2.42 -12.21 12.06
N LEU A 112 -1.12 -12.19 12.41
CA LEU A 112 -0.52 -12.95 13.51
C LEU A 112 -0.50 -12.16 14.82
N GLU A 113 -0.76 -10.86 14.78
CA GLU A 113 -0.83 -10.00 15.95
C GLU A 113 -2.20 -10.18 16.64
N LYS A 114 -2.27 -9.87 17.93
CA LYS A 114 -3.56 -9.90 18.66
C LYS A 114 -4.48 -8.82 18.08
N GLN A 115 -5.48 -9.23 17.31
CA GLN A 115 -6.51 -8.31 16.86
C GLN A 115 -7.43 -7.93 18.01
N THR A 116 -7.53 -6.65 18.28
CA THR A 116 -8.43 -6.07 19.30
C THR A 116 -9.87 -5.95 18.80
N SER A 117 -10.14 -6.16 17.50
CA SER A 117 -11.49 -6.08 16.93
C SER A 117 -11.83 -7.27 16.03
N ASN A 118 -12.99 -7.86 16.29
CA ASN A 118 -13.57 -8.98 15.52
C ASN A 118 -14.37 -8.49 14.28
N THR A 119 -14.09 -7.25 13.81
CA THR A 119 -14.79 -6.57 12.72
C THR A 119 -14.16 -6.94 11.38
N GLY A 120 -14.78 -7.83 10.65
CA GLY A 120 -14.36 -8.19 9.29
C GLY A 120 -15.39 -9.12 8.64
N SER A 121 -15.52 -9.07 7.31
CA SER A 121 -16.38 -9.99 6.58
C SER A 121 -15.95 -11.44 6.78
N LEU A 122 -16.85 -12.39 6.57
CA LEU A 122 -16.53 -13.83 6.65
C LEU A 122 -15.34 -14.19 5.73
N TYR A 123 -15.28 -13.59 4.55
CA TYR A 123 -14.17 -13.76 3.61
C TYR A 123 -12.82 -13.30 4.20
N GLN A 124 -12.79 -12.15 4.88
CA GLN A 124 -11.57 -11.65 5.54
C GLN A 124 -11.13 -12.56 6.69
N LYS A 125 -12.09 -13.09 7.46
CA LYS A 125 -11.82 -14.06 8.56
C LYS A 125 -11.23 -15.36 8.01
N LEU A 126 -11.80 -15.91 6.94
CA LEU A 126 -11.28 -17.11 6.28
C LEU A 126 -9.89 -16.88 5.68
N GLY A 127 -9.66 -15.73 5.05
CA GLY A 127 -8.36 -15.33 4.54
C GLY A 127 -7.31 -15.18 5.65
N ALA A 128 -7.67 -14.60 6.79
CA ALA A 128 -6.79 -14.50 7.96
C ALA A 128 -6.46 -15.90 8.54
N ALA A 129 -7.45 -16.78 8.66
CA ALA A 129 -7.26 -18.14 9.12
C ALA A 129 -6.32 -18.93 8.20
N TYR A 130 -6.49 -18.79 6.88
CA TYR A 130 -5.61 -19.42 5.90
C TYR A 130 -4.17 -18.91 6.04
N ARG A 131 -3.94 -17.61 6.15
CA ARG A 131 -2.60 -17.03 6.37
C ARG A 131 -1.99 -17.52 7.68
N LYS A 132 -2.74 -17.55 8.79
CA LYS A 132 -2.29 -18.10 10.09
C LYS A 132 -1.86 -19.55 9.98
N TRP A 133 -2.51 -20.34 9.15
CA TRP A 133 -2.18 -21.75 8.93
C TRP A 133 -0.99 -21.93 7.97
N ASN A 134 -0.92 -21.14 6.89
CA ASN A 134 0.04 -21.30 5.80
C ASN A 134 1.40 -20.71 6.14
N VAL A 135 1.44 -19.45 6.59
CA VAL A 135 2.68 -18.67 6.72
C VAL A 135 3.72 -19.33 7.65
N PRO A 136 3.38 -19.82 8.85
CA PRO A 136 4.39 -20.50 9.71
C PRO A 136 5.04 -21.73 9.06
N LYS A 137 4.37 -22.35 8.08
CA LYS A 137 4.89 -23.52 7.36
C LYS A 137 5.78 -23.12 6.20
N ILE A 138 5.35 -22.11 5.42
CA ILE A 138 6.10 -21.71 4.22
C ILE A 138 7.38 -20.94 4.56
N VAL A 139 7.40 -20.10 5.60
CA VAL A 139 8.59 -19.33 5.98
C VAL A 139 9.76 -20.23 6.40
N ARG A 140 9.47 -21.42 6.93
CA ARG A 140 10.49 -22.43 7.25
C ARG A 140 11.10 -23.08 6.01
N LYS A 141 10.33 -23.16 4.91
CA LYS A 141 10.72 -23.77 3.63
C LYS A 141 11.26 -22.76 2.63
N ALA A 142 10.85 -21.49 2.75
CA ALA A 142 11.31 -20.44 1.85
C ALA A 142 12.83 -20.30 1.91
N THR A 143 13.48 -20.21 0.78
CA THR A 143 14.91 -19.92 0.68
C THR A 143 15.17 -18.49 1.12
N MET A 144 14.31 -17.56 0.69
CA MET A 144 14.39 -16.14 1.03
C MET A 144 12.99 -15.57 1.29
N ILE A 145 12.90 -14.63 2.23
CA ILE A 145 11.71 -13.85 2.52
C ILE A 145 12.01 -12.39 2.19
N VAL A 146 11.12 -11.77 1.44
CA VAL A 146 11.19 -10.34 1.10
C VAL A 146 10.08 -9.61 1.83
N THR A 147 10.38 -8.48 2.43
CA THR A 147 9.39 -7.60 3.05
C THR A 147 9.60 -6.14 2.66
N VAL A 148 8.65 -5.27 3.02
CA VAL A 148 8.55 -3.95 2.42
C VAL A 148 9.16 -2.81 3.27
N SER A 149 9.54 -3.08 4.53
CA SER A 149 10.19 -2.10 5.42
C SER A 149 11.07 -2.80 6.45
N ASN A 150 12.02 -2.08 7.04
CA ASN A 150 12.84 -2.60 8.14
C ASN A 150 11.98 -2.85 9.38
N TYR A 151 10.97 -2.03 9.60
CA TYR A 151 10.00 -2.26 10.66
C TYR A 151 9.31 -3.63 10.52
N GLU A 152 8.84 -4.00 9.32
CA GLU A 152 8.24 -5.34 9.10
C GLU A 152 9.30 -6.44 9.18
N ARG A 153 10.52 -6.19 8.68
CA ARG A 153 11.63 -7.14 8.74
C ARG A 153 11.90 -7.58 10.18
N GLU A 154 12.08 -6.63 11.09
CA GLU A 154 12.34 -6.89 12.51
C GLU A 154 11.20 -7.71 13.13
N ARG A 155 9.96 -7.33 12.89
CA ARG A 155 8.78 -8.05 13.38
C ARG A 155 8.64 -9.46 12.83
N ILE A 156 8.94 -9.66 11.54
CA ILE A 156 8.92 -10.98 10.89
C ILE A 156 9.98 -11.88 11.51
N ILE A 157 11.20 -11.39 11.68
CA ILE A 157 12.30 -12.10 12.31
C ILE A 157 11.93 -12.53 13.73
N GLU A 158 11.52 -11.56 14.55
CA GLU A 158 11.14 -11.80 15.94
C GLU A 158 9.95 -12.77 16.07
N LYS A 159 8.85 -12.47 15.38
CA LYS A 159 7.59 -13.21 15.53
C LYS A 159 7.62 -14.63 14.99
N LEU A 160 8.39 -14.86 13.93
CA LEU A 160 8.48 -16.15 13.26
C LEU A 160 9.78 -16.89 13.59
N ASN A 161 10.62 -16.30 14.43
CA ASN A 161 11.94 -16.82 14.86
C ASN A 161 12.80 -17.26 13.66
N LEU A 162 13.07 -16.32 12.76
CA LEU A 162 13.80 -16.55 11.52
C LEU A 162 15.23 -16.00 11.61
N PRO A 163 16.20 -16.62 10.92
CA PRO A 163 17.53 -16.04 10.75
C PRO A 163 17.47 -14.72 9.98
N GLU A 164 18.27 -13.73 10.40
CA GLU A 164 18.27 -12.39 9.79
C GLU A 164 18.67 -12.38 8.32
N ASP A 165 19.59 -13.25 7.93
CA ASP A 165 20.09 -13.42 6.57
C ASP A 165 19.04 -13.95 5.59
N ARG A 166 17.97 -14.56 6.10
CA ARG A 166 16.84 -15.05 5.28
C ARG A 166 15.73 -14.03 5.06
N VAL A 167 15.79 -12.86 5.67
CA VAL A 167 14.75 -11.82 5.53
C VAL A 167 15.40 -10.55 5.00
N ARG A 168 14.99 -10.13 3.81
CA ARG A 168 15.47 -8.92 3.13
C ARG A 168 14.37 -7.86 3.03
N THR A 169 14.74 -6.62 3.30
CA THR A 169 13.87 -5.47 3.05
C THR A 169 14.06 -5.01 1.61
N ILE A 170 12.97 -4.91 0.87
CA ILE A 170 12.91 -4.26 -0.44
C ILE A 170 11.77 -3.25 -0.40
N TYR A 171 12.12 -1.97 -0.47
CA TYR A 171 11.14 -0.89 -0.40
C TYR A 171 10.27 -0.86 -1.65
N ASN A 172 8.99 -0.53 -1.45
CA ASN A 172 8.09 -0.12 -2.53
C ASN A 172 8.42 1.31 -2.98
N ALA A 173 7.78 1.74 -4.05
CA ALA A 173 7.94 3.09 -4.58
C ALA A 173 6.60 3.74 -4.92
N CYS A 174 6.64 4.99 -5.30
CA CYS A 174 5.52 5.70 -5.90
C CYS A 174 5.45 5.38 -7.40
N SER A 175 4.25 5.19 -7.94
CA SER A 175 4.07 4.93 -9.37
C SER A 175 4.36 6.18 -10.22
N GLU A 176 4.90 5.97 -11.42
CA GLU A 176 5.39 7.05 -12.30
C GLU A 176 4.33 8.11 -12.64
N HIS A 177 3.05 7.73 -12.74
CA HIS A 177 1.98 8.68 -13.08
C HIS A 177 1.77 9.76 -12.01
N PHE A 178 2.28 9.61 -10.77
CA PHE A 178 2.29 10.66 -9.76
C PHE A 178 3.35 11.76 -10.06
N GLN A 179 4.30 11.50 -10.96
CA GLN A 179 5.31 12.46 -11.41
C GLN A 179 4.84 13.32 -12.58
N SER A 180 3.68 12.98 -13.17
CA SER A 180 3.18 13.67 -14.35
C SER A 180 2.88 15.14 -14.05
N GLU A 181 3.27 16.01 -14.96
CA GLU A 181 2.80 17.40 -14.96
C GLU A 181 1.30 17.40 -15.23
N ILE A 182 0.57 18.13 -14.40
CA ILE A 182 -0.89 18.33 -14.53
C ILE A 182 -1.09 19.84 -14.64
N SER A 183 -1.71 20.29 -15.72
CA SER A 183 -1.98 21.69 -15.94
C SER A 183 -3.02 22.24 -14.96
N ASP A 184 -2.98 23.56 -14.74
CA ASP A 184 -3.99 24.23 -13.90
C ASP A 184 -5.41 24.06 -14.45
N GLU A 185 -5.56 23.99 -15.77
CA GLU A 185 -6.83 23.73 -16.44
C GLU A 185 -7.38 22.32 -16.09
N GLU A 186 -6.53 21.29 -16.19
CA GLU A 186 -6.91 19.93 -15.80
C GLU A 186 -7.30 19.84 -14.32
N LEU A 187 -6.57 20.55 -13.45
CA LEU A 187 -6.88 20.62 -12.02
C LEU A 187 -8.22 21.33 -11.77
N LEU A 188 -8.49 22.41 -12.50
CA LEU A 188 -9.75 23.15 -12.41
C LEU A 188 -10.94 22.29 -12.87
N ILE A 189 -10.81 21.63 -14.03
CA ILE A 189 -11.82 20.70 -14.56
C ILE A 189 -12.09 19.57 -13.57
N PHE A 190 -11.02 18.97 -13.01
CA PHE A 190 -11.17 17.90 -12.02
C PHE A 190 -11.85 18.38 -10.74
N ARG A 191 -11.48 19.57 -10.23
CA ARG A 191 -12.15 20.19 -9.07
C ARG A 191 -13.64 20.37 -9.30
N GLN A 192 -14.02 20.92 -10.46
CA GLN A 192 -15.42 21.12 -10.83
C GLN A 192 -16.18 19.81 -10.98
N LYS A 193 -15.61 18.85 -11.72
CA LYS A 193 -16.18 17.50 -11.91
C LYS A 193 -16.48 16.81 -10.59
N MET A 194 -15.56 16.91 -9.63
CA MET A 194 -15.65 16.26 -8.32
C MET A 194 -16.35 17.14 -7.27
N ASN A 195 -16.71 18.38 -7.62
CA ASN A 195 -17.27 19.39 -6.73
C ASN A 195 -16.42 19.60 -5.47
N LEU A 196 -15.07 19.59 -5.63
CA LEU A 196 -14.15 19.71 -4.50
C LEU A 196 -14.14 21.13 -3.92
N PRO A 197 -14.10 21.26 -2.59
CA PRO A 197 -13.98 22.54 -1.94
C PRO A 197 -12.63 23.22 -2.27
N GLU A 198 -12.59 24.53 -2.14
CA GLU A 198 -11.37 25.30 -2.41
C GLU A 198 -10.25 24.96 -1.43
N ARG A 199 -10.58 24.80 -0.14
CA ARG A 199 -9.64 24.42 0.92
C ARG A 199 -10.04 23.09 1.54
N TYR A 200 -9.17 22.09 1.40
CA TYR A 200 -9.44 20.80 2.02
C TYR A 200 -8.18 20.08 2.50
N VAL A 201 -8.39 19.29 3.53
CA VAL A 201 -7.44 18.28 4.01
C VAL A 201 -7.88 16.94 3.46
N LEU A 202 -6.96 16.22 2.81
CA LEU A 202 -7.25 14.92 2.24
C LEU A 202 -6.99 13.81 3.25
N PHE A 203 -7.91 12.87 3.34
CA PHE A 203 -7.78 11.63 4.09
C PHE A 203 -8.14 10.44 3.19
N LEU A 204 -7.19 9.57 2.93
CA LEU A 204 -7.46 8.32 2.22
C LEU A 204 -8.06 7.31 3.19
N GLY A 205 -9.39 7.23 3.18
CA GLY A 205 -10.17 6.40 4.08
C GLY A 205 -10.54 5.04 3.49
N ASN A 206 -10.92 4.17 4.37
CA ASN A 206 -11.74 2.99 4.17
C ASN A 206 -12.24 2.59 5.57
N THR A 207 -13.04 1.52 5.65
CA THR A 207 -13.62 1.04 6.92
C THR A 207 -12.62 0.30 7.82
N ASP A 208 -11.35 0.17 7.41
CA ASP A 208 -10.33 -0.51 8.22
C ASP A 208 -9.97 0.35 9.45
N PRO A 209 -10.15 -0.16 10.68
CA PRO A 209 -9.85 0.56 11.92
C PRO A 209 -8.42 1.10 12.01
N LYS A 210 -7.47 0.46 11.33
CA LYS A 210 -6.07 0.89 11.32
C LYS A 210 -5.88 2.28 10.69
N LYS A 211 -6.81 2.75 9.83
CA LYS A 211 -6.77 4.09 9.24
C LYS A 211 -7.09 5.21 10.23
N ASN A 212 -7.62 4.86 11.41
CA ASN A 212 -7.78 5.77 12.53
C ASN A 212 -8.80 6.91 12.32
N LEU A 213 -9.80 6.74 11.45
CA LEU A 213 -10.83 7.74 11.21
C LEU A 213 -11.53 8.22 12.50
N PRO A 214 -11.79 7.37 13.51
CA PRO A 214 -12.39 7.83 14.77
C PRO A 214 -11.60 8.94 15.47
N ASN A 215 -10.26 8.88 15.51
CA ASN A 215 -9.45 9.94 16.12
C ASN A 215 -9.35 11.18 15.21
N VAL A 216 -9.36 11.00 13.89
CA VAL A 216 -9.49 12.13 12.93
C VAL A 216 -10.79 12.90 13.16
N ILE A 217 -11.93 12.22 13.38
CA ILE A 217 -13.21 12.86 13.69
C ILE A 217 -13.13 13.62 15.03
N LYS A 218 -12.51 13.05 16.07
CA LYS A 218 -12.30 13.74 17.35
C LYS A 218 -11.44 14.98 17.17
N THR A 219 -10.38 14.89 16.36
CA THR A 219 -9.51 16.02 16.01
C THR A 219 -10.30 17.15 15.36
N LEU A 220 -11.17 16.82 14.38
CA LEU A 220 -12.06 17.82 13.77
C LEU A 220 -13.01 18.45 14.79
N GLY A 221 -13.58 17.65 15.71
CA GLY A 221 -14.42 18.14 16.80
C GLY A 221 -13.68 19.15 17.68
N LEU A 222 -12.44 18.85 18.02
CA LEU A 222 -11.57 19.76 18.80
C LEU A 222 -11.28 21.05 18.03
N LEU A 223 -10.92 20.97 16.74
CA LEU A 223 -10.69 22.14 15.90
C LEU A 223 -11.94 23.00 15.76
N TYR A 224 -13.12 22.38 15.64
CA TYR A 224 -14.40 23.09 15.61
C TYR A 224 -14.67 23.87 16.90
N GLN A 225 -14.47 23.23 18.06
CA GLN A 225 -14.60 23.87 19.39
C GLN A 225 -13.63 25.04 19.56
N ARG A 226 -12.41 24.92 19.03
CA ARG A 226 -11.38 25.97 19.04
C ARG A 226 -11.63 27.08 18.00
N LYS A 227 -12.67 26.97 17.15
CA LYS A 227 -12.94 27.86 16.01
C LYS A 227 -11.79 27.94 15.01
N GLN A 228 -11.06 26.82 14.84
CA GLN A 228 -9.90 26.66 13.96
C GLN A 228 -10.19 25.74 12.76
N LEU A 229 -11.43 25.26 12.60
CA LEU A 229 -11.84 24.40 11.48
C LEU A 229 -12.32 25.27 10.30
N ASP A 230 -11.39 25.66 9.45
CA ASP A 230 -11.61 26.52 8.27
C ASP A 230 -11.40 25.77 6.94
N PHE A 231 -11.42 24.46 6.97
CA PHE A 231 -11.27 23.56 5.82
C PHE A 231 -12.33 22.45 5.82
N THR A 232 -12.48 21.78 4.70
CA THR A 232 -13.28 20.55 4.60
C THR A 232 -12.38 19.33 4.66
N LEU A 233 -12.75 18.29 5.41
CA LEU A 233 -12.10 16.99 5.33
C LEU A 233 -12.67 16.22 4.13
N VAL A 234 -11.86 15.96 3.11
CA VAL A 234 -12.23 15.12 1.96
C VAL A 234 -11.79 13.70 2.23
N ILE A 235 -12.73 12.76 2.23
CA ILE A 235 -12.50 11.34 2.50
C ILE A 235 -12.82 10.53 1.24
N THR A 236 -11.86 9.69 0.81
CA THR A 236 -12.06 8.75 -0.29
C THR A 236 -12.60 7.40 0.20
N ASP A 237 -13.19 6.61 -0.69
CA ASP A 237 -13.58 5.20 -0.49
C ASP A 237 -14.33 4.93 0.84
N PHE A 238 -15.16 5.89 1.25
CA PHE A 238 -15.97 5.80 2.46
C PHE A 238 -17.43 6.14 2.15
N LYS A 239 -18.35 5.53 2.87
CA LYS A 239 -19.78 5.71 2.63
C LYS A 239 -20.44 6.49 3.77
N HIS A 240 -21.51 7.20 3.43
CA HIS A 240 -22.30 7.98 4.39
C HIS A 240 -22.90 7.09 5.51
N GLU A 241 -23.33 5.89 5.14
CA GLU A 241 -23.89 4.90 6.07
C GLU A 241 -22.87 4.41 7.12
N ASP A 242 -21.55 4.44 6.80
CA ASP A 242 -20.49 4.08 7.74
C ASP A 242 -20.02 5.30 8.56
N LEU A 243 -20.13 6.51 8.03
CA LEU A 243 -19.69 7.75 8.69
C LEU A 243 -20.65 8.20 9.81
N LEU A 244 -21.96 8.17 9.55
CA LEU A 244 -22.97 8.66 10.50
C LEU A 244 -22.92 7.98 11.88
N PRO A 245 -22.79 6.65 11.99
CA PRO A 245 -22.64 5.99 13.28
C PRO A 245 -21.40 6.43 14.05
N LEU A 246 -20.29 6.72 13.35
CA LEU A 246 -19.06 7.22 13.97
C LEU A 246 -19.24 8.63 14.52
N LEU A 247 -19.88 9.51 13.77
CA LEU A 247 -20.18 10.88 14.22
C LEU A 247 -21.12 10.87 15.43
N ARG A 248 -22.21 10.09 15.39
CA ARG A 248 -23.16 9.94 16.50
C ARG A 248 -22.52 9.43 17.76
N LYS A 249 -21.68 8.39 17.65
CA LYS A 249 -20.96 7.81 18.79
C LYS A 249 -20.09 8.82 19.52
N GLN A 250 -19.69 9.89 18.84
CA GLN A 250 -18.80 10.94 19.37
C GLN A 250 -19.51 12.27 19.61
N ASN A 251 -20.83 12.35 19.43
CA ASN A 251 -21.63 13.59 19.50
C ASN A 251 -21.12 14.68 18.54
N ASN A 252 -20.65 14.29 17.36
CA ASN A 252 -20.01 15.15 16.36
C ASN A 252 -20.82 15.25 15.05
N GLU A 253 -22.14 15.03 15.05
CA GLU A 253 -22.98 15.06 13.85
C GLU A 253 -22.96 16.44 13.16
N HIS A 254 -22.76 17.51 13.92
CA HIS A 254 -22.60 18.87 13.41
C HIS A 254 -21.40 19.04 12.46
N LEU A 255 -20.42 18.13 12.52
CA LEU A 255 -19.24 18.11 11.62
C LEU A 255 -19.57 17.61 10.22
N LEU A 256 -20.74 17.01 9.98
CA LEU A 256 -21.10 16.47 8.66
C LEU A 256 -20.96 17.51 7.54
N LYS A 257 -21.27 18.79 7.81
CA LYS A 257 -21.09 19.91 6.86
C LYS A 257 -19.63 20.25 6.54
N HIS A 258 -18.68 19.76 7.33
CA HIS A 258 -17.23 19.93 7.15
C HIS A 258 -16.56 18.67 6.61
N ILE A 259 -17.34 17.65 6.22
CA ILE A 259 -16.80 16.39 5.68
C ILE A 259 -17.43 16.14 4.31
N MET A 260 -16.59 15.86 3.33
CA MET A 260 -17.02 15.50 1.97
C MET A 260 -16.53 14.09 1.66
N LEU A 261 -17.44 13.23 1.22
CA LEU A 261 -17.14 11.88 0.74
C LEU A 261 -17.11 11.87 -0.78
N VAL A 262 -15.95 11.54 -1.37
CA VAL A 262 -15.76 11.54 -2.83
C VAL A 262 -15.82 10.14 -3.45
N GLY A 263 -16.08 9.11 -2.61
CA GLY A 263 -16.13 7.72 -3.08
C GLY A 263 -14.78 7.18 -3.53
N TYR A 264 -14.82 6.15 -4.39
CA TYR A 264 -13.61 5.55 -4.95
C TYR A 264 -13.04 6.41 -6.08
N ILE A 265 -11.78 6.77 -5.97
CA ILE A 265 -11.02 7.49 -6.99
C ILE A 265 -10.11 6.49 -7.70
N VAL A 266 -10.14 6.47 -9.03
CA VAL A 266 -9.21 5.64 -9.81
C VAL A 266 -7.79 6.15 -9.64
N ASN A 267 -6.82 5.22 -9.67
CA ASN A 267 -5.42 5.54 -9.33
C ASN A 267 -4.82 6.66 -10.21
N GLN A 268 -5.20 6.74 -11.49
CA GLN A 268 -4.76 7.78 -12.42
C GLN A 268 -5.26 9.19 -12.07
N GLU A 269 -6.36 9.31 -11.32
CA GLU A 269 -6.92 10.59 -10.90
C GLU A 269 -6.44 11.04 -9.52
N LEU A 270 -5.81 10.14 -8.74
CA LEU A 270 -5.30 10.47 -7.40
C LEU A 270 -4.28 11.61 -7.39
N PRO A 271 -3.35 11.74 -8.37
CA PRO A 271 -2.42 12.88 -8.39
C PRO A 271 -3.12 14.24 -8.38
N LYS A 272 -4.26 14.38 -9.08
CA LYS A 272 -5.04 15.63 -9.09
C LYS A 272 -5.65 15.91 -7.71
N LEU A 273 -6.14 14.85 -7.05
CA LEU A 273 -6.70 14.97 -5.71
C LEU A 273 -5.64 15.37 -4.68
N PHE A 274 -4.43 14.80 -4.76
CA PHE A 274 -3.31 15.20 -3.91
C PHE A 274 -2.89 16.64 -4.17
N LYS A 275 -2.62 17.03 -5.44
CA LYS A 275 -2.14 18.37 -5.80
C LYS A 275 -3.09 19.49 -5.37
N LEU A 276 -4.39 19.25 -5.38
CA LEU A 276 -5.40 20.22 -4.94
C LEU A 276 -5.56 20.30 -3.42
N ALA A 277 -5.07 19.31 -2.67
CA ALA A 277 -5.18 19.28 -1.21
C ALA A 277 -4.20 20.25 -0.55
N GLN A 278 -4.66 20.93 0.51
CA GLN A 278 -3.80 21.77 1.35
C GLN A 278 -2.84 20.92 2.20
N LEU A 279 -3.25 19.69 2.54
CA LEU A 279 -2.57 18.78 3.44
C LEU A 279 -3.09 17.36 3.21
N PHE A 280 -2.20 16.38 3.26
CA PHE A 280 -2.55 14.96 3.36
C PHE A 280 -2.39 14.49 4.81
N LEU A 281 -3.52 14.10 5.43
CA LEU A 281 -3.59 13.60 6.80
C LEU A 281 -3.67 12.07 6.80
N TYR A 282 -2.61 11.42 7.29
CA TYR A 282 -2.47 9.96 7.28
C TYR A 282 -2.03 9.40 8.65
N PRO A 283 -2.83 9.60 9.72
CA PRO A 283 -2.49 9.21 11.10
C PRO A 283 -2.86 7.75 11.36
N SER A 284 -2.47 6.84 10.46
CA SER A 284 -2.76 5.41 10.60
C SER A 284 -2.14 4.84 11.87
N LEU A 285 -2.84 3.91 12.52
CA LEU A 285 -2.32 3.19 13.69
C LEU A 285 -1.24 2.17 13.30
N ARG A 286 -1.33 1.63 12.08
CA ARG A 286 -0.45 0.56 11.60
C ARG A 286 -0.38 0.54 10.07
N GLU A 287 0.80 0.66 9.51
CA GLU A 287 1.08 0.46 8.09
C GLU A 287 2.37 -0.36 7.91
N SER A 288 2.38 -1.20 6.89
CA SER A 288 3.55 -2.02 6.56
C SER A 288 4.60 -1.25 5.76
N PHE A 289 4.14 -0.22 5.02
CA PHE A 289 4.99 0.68 4.25
C PHE A 289 4.42 2.11 4.25
N GLY A 290 3.27 2.32 3.60
CA GLY A 290 2.65 3.64 3.50
C GLY A 290 2.91 4.30 2.14
N ILE A 291 2.68 3.59 1.03
CA ILE A 291 2.80 4.15 -0.35
C ILE A 291 2.12 5.52 -0.47
N PRO A 292 0.92 5.78 0.08
CA PRO A 292 0.26 7.08 -0.02
C PRO A 292 1.07 8.26 0.53
N ILE A 293 2.02 8.03 1.45
CA ILE A 293 2.94 9.06 1.94
C ILE A 293 3.83 9.55 0.79
N LEU A 294 4.42 8.60 0.03
CA LEU A 294 5.27 8.92 -1.11
C LEU A 294 4.46 9.55 -2.26
N GLU A 295 3.22 9.09 -2.49
CA GLU A 295 2.31 9.64 -3.49
C GLU A 295 1.98 11.11 -3.21
N ALA A 296 1.65 11.45 -1.96
CA ALA A 296 1.41 12.83 -1.54
C ALA A 296 2.67 13.70 -1.67
N MET A 297 3.82 13.19 -1.21
CA MET A 297 5.11 13.89 -1.35
C MET A 297 5.47 14.15 -2.80
N GLN A 298 5.28 13.18 -3.69
CA GLN A 298 5.54 13.31 -5.13
C GLN A 298 4.67 14.38 -5.77
N CYS A 299 3.43 14.53 -5.30
CA CYS A 299 2.51 15.57 -5.75
C CYS A 299 2.79 16.95 -5.13
N GLY A 300 3.79 17.10 -4.27
CA GLY A 300 4.07 18.34 -3.54
C GLY A 300 3.02 18.67 -2.46
N THR A 301 2.28 17.68 -1.99
CA THR A 301 1.30 17.83 -0.92
C THR A 301 1.97 17.62 0.42
N PRO A 302 1.93 18.58 1.37
CA PRO A 302 2.51 18.39 2.69
C PRO A 302 1.79 17.28 3.45
N VAL A 303 2.54 16.49 4.22
CA VAL A 303 2.05 15.28 4.88
C VAL A 303 2.14 15.39 6.40
N ILE A 304 1.05 15.02 7.09
CA ILE A 304 1.07 14.64 8.50
C ILE A 304 0.81 13.13 8.57
N THR A 305 1.72 12.38 9.19
CA THR A 305 1.57 10.93 9.38
C THR A 305 2.00 10.50 10.77
N SER A 306 1.81 9.23 11.11
CA SER A 306 2.09 8.74 12.45
C SER A 306 3.58 8.52 12.71
N ASN A 307 3.98 8.63 13.97
CA ASN A 307 5.30 8.29 14.48
C ASN A 307 5.47 6.79 14.79
N THR A 308 4.56 5.94 14.32
CA THR A 308 4.53 4.50 14.60
C THR A 308 4.70 3.65 13.33
N SER A 309 5.00 2.37 13.51
CA SER A 309 5.18 1.36 12.46
C SER A 309 6.19 1.80 11.38
N ALA A 310 5.96 1.51 10.10
CA ALA A 310 6.88 1.87 9.04
C ALA A 310 6.82 3.35 8.64
N MET A 311 5.84 4.12 9.11
CA MET A 311 5.62 5.50 8.64
C MET A 311 6.79 6.45 8.89
N PRO A 312 7.46 6.45 10.07
CA PRO A 312 8.67 7.27 10.28
C PRO A 312 9.82 6.89 9.34
N GLU A 313 10.00 5.59 9.11
CA GLU A 313 11.02 5.05 8.20
C GLU A 313 10.80 5.54 6.76
N ILE A 314 9.55 5.56 6.29
CA ILE A 314 9.24 5.97 4.91
C ILE A 314 9.20 7.48 4.78
N ALA A 315 8.60 8.17 5.72
CA ALA A 315 8.44 9.63 5.67
C ALA A 315 9.75 10.39 5.83
N GLY A 316 10.67 9.92 6.68
CA GLY A 316 11.88 10.66 7.03
C GLY A 316 11.54 12.09 7.50
N SER A 317 12.28 13.07 7.00
CA SER A 317 12.03 14.49 7.28
C SER A 317 10.96 15.12 6.38
N GLY A 318 10.40 14.37 5.42
CA GLY A 318 9.42 14.86 4.43
C GLY A 318 7.98 14.93 4.94
N ALA A 319 7.72 14.59 6.20
CA ALA A 319 6.40 14.71 6.83
C ALA A 319 6.51 15.19 8.27
N ILE A 320 5.41 15.73 8.79
CA ILE A 320 5.24 15.96 10.23
C ILE A 320 4.77 14.65 10.88
N LEU A 321 5.51 14.19 11.88
CA LEU A 321 5.18 12.97 12.61
C LEU A 321 4.36 13.32 13.87
N VAL A 322 3.29 12.54 14.11
CA VAL A 322 2.40 12.70 15.26
C VAL A 322 2.11 11.34 15.91
N ASP A 323 1.80 11.36 17.20
CA ASP A 323 1.17 10.21 17.84
C ASP A 323 -0.27 10.08 17.29
N PRO A 324 -0.63 8.97 16.65
CA PRO A 324 -1.98 8.80 16.07
C PRO A 324 -3.09 8.73 17.11
N THR A 325 -2.76 8.61 18.39
CA THR A 325 -3.71 8.58 19.50
C THR A 325 -3.86 9.94 20.20
N ASP A 326 -2.96 10.87 19.95
CA ASP A 326 -2.96 12.22 20.51
C ASP A 326 -3.71 13.20 19.60
N ILE A 327 -4.99 13.38 19.86
CA ILE A 327 -5.87 14.27 19.06
C ILE A 327 -5.48 15.76 19.17
N GLU A 328 -4.91 16.18 20.32
CA GLU A 328 -4.41 17.54 20.53
C GLU A 328 -3.20 17.81 19.62
N GLN A 329 -2.22 16.93 19.66
CA GLN A 329 -1.04 17.02 18.80
C GLN A 329 -1.40 17.02 17.32
N ILE A 330 -2.33 16.15 16.89
CA ILE A 330 -2.79 16.11 15.48
C ILE A 330 -3.43 17.47 15.13
N ALA A 331 -4.31 18.01 15.97
CA ALA A 331 -4.97 19.29 15.74
C ALA A 331 -3.96 20.43 15.62
N ASP A 332 -3.02 20.53 16.56
CA ASP A 332 -2.01 21.58 16.58
C ASP A 332 -1.10 21.54 15.34
N LYS A 333 -0.71 20.32 14.89
CA LYS A 333 0.11 20.15 13.68
C LYS A 333 -0.66 20.46 12.39
N ILE A 334 -1.95 20.18 12.32
CA ILE A 334 -2.80 20.61 11.21
C ILE A 334 -2.84 22.14 11.11
N VAL A 335 -3.16 22.82 12.23
CA VAL A 335 -3.23 24.29 12.27
C VAL A 335 -1.88 24.91 11.93
N LEU A 336 -0.80 24.38 12.49
CA LEU A 336 0.56 24.86 12.24
C LEU A 336 0.90 24.77 10.74
N LEU A 337 0.69 23.59 10.13
CA LEU A 337 1.09 23.35 8.74
C LEU A 337 0.20 24.09 7.72
N LEU A 338 -1.06 24.38 8.07
CA LEU A 338 -1.96 25.18 7.24
C LEU A 338 -1.64 26.68 7.27
N ASN A 339 -1.08 27.21 8.38
CA ASN A 339 -0.85 28.63 8.59
C ASN A 339 0.61 29.07 8.44
N ASP A 340 1.58 28.16 8.61
CA ASP A 340 3.01 28.46 8.44
C ASP A 340 3.48 28.05 7.04
N THR A 341 3.48 29.01 6.12
CA THR A 341 3.92 28.82 4.73
C THR A 341 5.40 28.43 4.64
N HIS A 342 6.26 28.92 5.53
CA HIS A 342 7.68 28.57 5.51
C HIS A 342 7.88 27.11 5.90
N LEU A 343 7.30 26.66 7.00
CA LEU A 343 7.34 25.27 7.41
C LEU A 343 6.72 24.35 6.35
N ARG A 344 5.60 24.74 5.78
CA ARG A 344 4.90 24.00 4.73
C ARG A 344 5.81 23.77 3.52
N ASN A 345 6.44 24.83 3.01
CA ASN A 345 7.37 24.75 1.85
C ASN A 345 8.59 23.88 2.18
N LYS A 346 9.09 23.95 3.40
CA LYS A 346 10.21 23.13 3.90
C LYS A 346 9.82 21.64 3.91
N VAL A 347 8.65 21.29 4.44
CA VAL A 347 8.14 19.90 4.46
C VAL A 347 7.95 19.37 3.04
N ILE A 348 7.37 20.17 2.14
CA ILE A 348 7.20 19.80 0.73
C ILE A 348 8.56 19.54 0.07
N SER A 349 9.53 20.44 0.22
CA SER A 349 10.87 20.28 -0.36
C SER A 349 11.54 19.00 0.13
N TYR A 350 11.49 18.73 1.44
CA TYR A 350 12.05 17.50 1.99
C TYR A 350 11.28 16.24 1.50
N GLY A 351 9.96 16.33 1.33
CA GLY A 351 9.15 15.25 0.78
C GLY A 351 9.55 14.89 -0.64
N ILE A 352 9.72 15.89 -1.51
CA ILE A 352 10.16 15.70 -2.91
C ILE A 352 11.56 15.05 -2.96
N GLU A 353 12.50 15.49 -2.11
CA GLU A 353 13.84 14.85 -2.04
C GLU A 353 13.73 13.42 -1.48
N ARG A 354 12.84 13.19 -0.51
CA ARG A 354 12.65 11.86 0.09
C ARG A 354 12.15 10.83 -0.92
N VAL A 355 11.20 11.19 -1.78
CA VAL A 355 10.62 10.27 -2.78
C VAL A 355 11.67 9.77 -3.76
N LYS A 356 12.71 10.55 -4.09
CA LYS A 356 13.80 10.15 -5.00
C LYS A 356 14.57 8.91 -4.55
N LEU A 357 14.49 8.58 -3.24
CA LEU A 357 15.12 7.38 -2.67
C LEU A 357 14.33 6.09 -2.94
N PHE A 358 13.13 6.21 -3.52
CA PHE A 358 12.22 5.10 -3.75
C PHE A 358 11.85 5.05 -5.25
N SER A 359 12.32 4.05 -5.96
CA SER A 359 11.97 3.85 -7.36
C SER A 359 11.68 2.39 -7.66
N TRP A 360 10.68 2.13 -8.51
CA TRP A 360 10.34 0.77 -8.94
C TRP A 360 11.50 0.09 -9.67
N LYS A 361 12.34 0.87 -10.35
CA LYS A 361 13.57 0.37 -10.97
C LYS A 361 14.51 -0.21 -9.91
N GLN A 362 14.85 0.54 -8.86
CA GLN A 362 15.70 0.06 -7.76
C GLN A 362 15.06 -1.12 -7.01
N THR A 363 13.74 -1.07 -6.75
CA THR A 363 12.98 -2.17 -6.17
C THR A 363 13.17 -3.44 -7.00
N THR A 364 13.03 -3.34 -8.32
CA THR A 364 13.14 -4.50 -9.22
C THR A 364 14.58 -4.99 -9.35
N GLU A 365 15.58 -4.10 -9.38
CA GLU A 365 17.00 -4.45 -9.35
C GLU A 365 17.36 -5.24 -8.08
N GLN A 366 16.83 -4.85 -6.92
CA GLN A 366 17.02 -5.59 -5.67
C GLN A 366 16.34 -6.97 -5.71
N VAL A 367 15.13 -7.06 -6.28
CA VAL A 367 14.45 -8.36 -6.50
C VAL A 367 15.29 -9.27 -7.41
N LEU A 368 15.83 -8.72 -8.51
CA LEU A 368 16.74 -9.46 -9.39
C LEU A 368 18.01 -9.93 -8.68
N GLY A 369 18.58 -9.08 -7.81
CA GLY A 369 19.69 -9.46 -6.96
C GLY A 369 19.40 -10.70 -6.11
N ILE A 370 18.22 -10.73 -5.48
CA ILE A 370 17.77 -11.90 -4.70
C ILE A 370 17.56 -13.13 -5.60
N TYR A 371 17.00 -12.98 -6.81
CA TYR A 371 16.87 -14.10 -7.73
C TYR A 371 18.24 -14.70 -8.08
N ASN A 372 19.23 -13.86 -8.37
CA ASN A 372 20.58 -14.29 -8.65
C ASN A 372 21.26 -14.96 -7.44
N GLU A 373 21.10 -14.39 -6.23
CA GLU A 373 21.62 -14.97 -4.99
C GLU A 373 21.06 -16.40 -4.77
N VAL A 374 19.74 -16.54 -4.89
CA VAL A 374 19.05 -17.83 -4.65
C VAL A 374 19.32 -18.89 -5.74
N LEU A 375 19.62 -18.47 -6.97
CA LEU A 375 19.88 -19.38 -8.07
C LEU A 375 21.35 -19.80 -8.19
N ASN A 376 22.28 -19.04 -7.63
CA ASN A 376 23.74 -19.29 -7.70
C ASN A 376 24.32 -19.84 -6.37
N GLY A 377 23.58 -19.77 -5.28
CA GLY A 377 23.95 -20.33 -3.97
C GLY A 377 23.34 -21.68 -3.77
#